data_da57061285baa8350cc212863967aa5b
#
_entry.id   da57061285baa8350cc212863967aa5b
#
_cell.length_a   1.000
_cell.length_b   1.000
_cell.length_c   1.000
_cell.angle_alpha   90.00
_cell.angle_beta   90.00
_cell.angle_gamma   90.00
#
_symmetry.space_group_name_H-M   'P 1'
#
loop_
_entity.id
_entity.type
_entity.pdbx_description
1 polymer ?
#
loop_
_entity_poly.entity_id
_entity_poly.type
_entity_poly.pdbx_seq_one_letter_code
_entity_poly.pdbx_strand_id
1 'polypeptide(L)'
;ISGDSMQIYKQMDIGTAKVTEEEKEGIIHHCVDILNSDETYSVHDFQQTVRKKITEITQRGHVPIIVGGTGLYIKAALYDYQFDEMENDHHAINEKYKDYTNEQLHDHLKSIDEESAKTLHFNNRRRVLRAIEIYETTGKRKSEMLEEQEHICLYDAYFVGLTLPRDV
;
A
#
# COMPACT_ATOMS: atom_id res chain seq x y z
N ILE A 1 8.35 5.07 -13.39
CA ILE A 1 8.31 4.86 -11.92
C ILE A 1 7.72 3.48 -11.69
N SER A 2 8.41 2.61 -10.92
CA SER A 2 7.84 1.32 -10.52
C SER A 2 6.77 1.51 -9.43
N GLY A 3 5.58 0.94 -9.64
CA GLY A 3 4.49 0.82 -8.69
C GLY A 3 4.39 -0.58 -8.07
N ASP A 4 5.51 -1.30 -7.99
CA ASP A 4 5.62 -2.60 -7.36
C ASP A 4 6.35 -2.51 -6.02
N SER A 5 5.73 -3.05 -4.95
CA SER A 5 6.28 -2.96 -3.60
C SER A 5 7.51 -3.84 -3.35
N MET A 6 7.81 -4.80 -4.24
CA MET A 6 8.94 -5.70 -4.08
C MET A 6 10.14 -5.30 -4.93
N GLN A 7 9.93 -4.67 -6.10
CA GLN A 7 11.01 -4.18 -6.96
C GLN A 7 11.84 -3.07 -6.32
N ILE A 8 11.35 -2.48 -5.25
CA ILE A 8 12.03 -1.41 -4.50
C ILE A 8 13.29 -1.92 -3.79
N TYR A 9 13.31 -3.21 -3.44
CA TYR A 9 14.39 -3.84 -2.70
C TYR A 9 15.46 -4.40 -3.65
N LYS A 10 16.73 -4.09 -3.35
CA LYS A 10 17.88 -4.68 -4.04
C LYS A 10 17.89 -6.19 -3.91
N GLN A 11 18.43 -6.89 -4.91
CA GLN A 11 18.58 -8.35 -4.96
C GLN A 11 17.26 -9.14 -5.05
N MET A 12 16.11 -8.48 -5.08
CA MET A 12 14.84 -9.14 -5.36
C MET A 12 14.50 -9.02 -6.86
N ASP A 13 15.21 -9.79 -7.70
CA ASP A 13 15.21 -9.57 -9.15
C ASP A 13 14.30 -10.55 -9.89
N ILE A 14 14.45 -11.86 -9.65
CA ILE A 14 13.83 -12.93 -10.44
C ILE A 14 12.32 -13.00 -10.20
N GLY A 15 11.90 -13.18 -8.95
CA GLY A 15 10.48 -13.35 -8.59
C GLY A 15 9.63 -12.09 -8.76
N THR A 16 10.26 -10.93 -8.92
CA THR A 16 9.59 -9.64 -9.11
C THR A 16 9.57 -9.18 -10.56
N ALA A 17 10.17 -9.96 -11.46
CA ALA A 17 10.37 -9.59 -12.86
C ALA A 17 10.96 -8.19 -13.02
N LYS A 18 11.98 -7.86 -12.21
CA LYS A 18 12.62 -6.56 -12.23
C LYS A 18 13.32 -6.32 -13.57
N VAL A 19 13.14 -5.13 -14.11
CA VAL A 19 13.79 -4.71 -15.36
C VAL A 19 15.31 -4.73 -15.22
N THR A 20 16.00 -5.37 -16.14
CA THR A 20 17.48 -5.41 -16.21
C THR A 20 18.04 -4.10 -16.78
N GLU A 21 19.34 -3.83 -16.60
CA GLU A 21 19.99 -2.65 -17.17
C GLU A 21 19.91 -2.61 -18.72
N GLU A 22 19.95 -3.77 -19.36
CA GLU A 22 19.81 -3.89 -20.80
C GLU A 22 18.38 -3.52 -21.25
N GLU A 23 17.36 -4.03 -20.56
CA GLU A 23 15.96 -3.75 -20.86
C GLU A 23 15.55 -2.29 -20.57
N LYS A 24 16.27 -1.60 -19.70
CA LYS A 24 16.02 -0.16 -19.42
C LYS A 24 16.32 0.73 -20.61
N GLU A 25 17.15 0.30 -21.57
CA GLU A 25 17.51 1.05 -22.79
C GLU A 25 17.92 2.50 -22.51
N GLY A 26 18.60 2.75 -21.39
CA GLY A 26 19.01 4.09 -20.95
C GLY A 26 17.89 4.95 -20.35
N ILE A 27 16.67 4.43 -20.22
CA ILE A 27 15.56 5.15 -19.57
C ILE A 27 15.69 5.04 -18.05
N ILE A 28 15.57 6.17 -17.35
CA ILE A 28 15.65 6.20 -15.89
C ILE A 28 14.41 5.57 -15.28
N HIS A 29 14.61 4.48 -14.52
CA HIS A 29 13.59 3.83 -13.72
C HIS A 29 13.70 4.26 -12.26
N HIS A 30 12.62 4.84 -11.73
CA HIS A 30 12.52 5.27 -10.34
C HIS A 30 11.83 4.21 -9.50
N CYS A 31 12.11 4.16 -8.19
CA CYS A 31 11.57 3.20 -7.23
C CYS A 31 11.92 1.74 -7.55
N VAL A 32 13.09 1.52 -8.12
CA VAL A 32 13.71 0.21 -8.35
C VAL A 32 15.07 0.22 -7.65
N ASP A 33 15.39 -0.84 -6.89
CA ASP A 33 16.69 -1.02 -6.21
C ASP A 33 17.12 0.12 -5.27
N ILE A 34 16.19 0.75 -4.60
CA ILE A 34 16.50 1.91 -3.73
C ILE A 34 16.77 1.54 -2.28
N LEU A 35 16.37 0.35 -1.83
CA LEU A 35 16.50 -0.10 -0.44
C LEU A 35 17.17 -1.46 -0.33
N ASN A 36 17.81 -1.72 0.81
CA ASN A 36 18.25 -3.05 1.18
C ASN A 36 17.09 -3.85 1.81
N SER A 37 17.18 -5.17 1.85
CA SER A 37 16.11 -6.06 2.31
C SER A 37 15.77 -5.92 3.80
N ASP A 38 16.64 -5.34 4.60
CA ASP A 38 16.49 -5.06 6.04
C ASP A 38 15.90 -3.67 6.34
N GLU A 39 15.73 -2.85 5.32
CA GLU A 39 15.12 -1.52 5.45
C GLU A 39 13.60 -1.60 5.29
N THR A 40 12.89 -0.72 5.99
CA THR A 40 11.42 -0.64 5.91
C THR A 40 10.99 0.44 4.91
N TYR A 41 9.91 0.17 4.20
CA TYR A 41 9.31 1.14 3.28
C TYR A 41 7.79 1.06 3.35
N SER A 42 7.20 2.13 3.78
CA SER A 42 5.74 2.21 3.93
C SER A 42 5.06 2.71 2.66
N VAL A 43 3.74 2.55 2.60
CA VAL A 43 2.92 3.15 1.54
C VAL A 43 3.00 4.68 1.58
N HIS A 44 3.18 5.28 2.75
CA HIS A 44 3.38 6.71 2.91
C HIS A 44 4.70 7.16 2.28
N ASP A 45 5.81 6.45 2.52
CA ASP A 45 7.11 6.76 1.90
C ASP A 45 7.02 6.67 0.37
N PHE A 46 6.32 5.66 -0.14
CA PHE A 46 6.04 5.52 -1.57
C PHE A 46 5.26 6.73 -2.10
N GLN A 47 4.18 7.13 -1.44
CA GLN A 47 3.36 8.28 -1.85
C GLN A 47 4.21 9.54 -1.98
N GLN A 48 5.00 9.86 -0.94
CA GLN A 48 5.87 11.05 -0.93
C GLN A 48 6.92 11.00 -2.04
N THR A 49 7.58 9.85 -2.18
CA THR A 49 8.62 9.65 -3.21
C THR A 49 8.04 9.80 -4.61
N VAL A 50 6.93 9.14 -4.90
CA VAL A 50 6.34 9.14 -6.25
C VAL A 50 5.76 10.50 -6.61
N ARG A 51 5.06 11.18 -5.71
CA ARG A 51 4.55 12.53 -5.96
C ARG A 51 5.68 13.52 -6.27
N LYS A 52 6.80 13.43 -5.56
CA LYS A 52 8.01 14.20 -5.86
C LYS A 52 8.54 13.86 -7.25
N LYS A 53 8.61 12.57 -7.62
CA LYS A 53 9.09 12.13 -8.95
C LYS A 53 8.14 12.55 -10.07
N ILE A 54 6.84 12.51 -9.89
CA ILE A 54 5.87 13.05 -10.84
C ILE A 54 6.16 14.52 -11.11
N THR A 55 6.34 15.32 -10.05
CA THR A 55 6.65 16.75 -10.19
C THR A 55 7.96 16.97 -10.92
N GLU A 56 9.05 16.28 -10.53
CA GLU A 56 10.37 16.41 -11.16
C GLU A 56 10.37 16.05 -12.65
N ILE A 57 9.64 14.99 -13.04
CA ILE A 57 9.53 14.53 -14.43
C ILE A 57 8.73 15.55 -15.25
N THR A 58 7.61 16.01 -14.72
CA THR A 58 6.73 16.99 -15.40
C THR A 58 7.46 18.33 -15.60
N GLN A 59 8.22 18.80 -14.61
CA GLN A 59 9.01 20.04 -14.73
C GLN A 59 10.08 19.95 -15.82
N ARG A 60 10.56 18.75 -16.15
CA ARG A 60 11.46 18.52 -17.28
C ARG A 60 10.76 18.41 -18.63
N GLY A 61 9.46 18.60 -18.68
CA GLY A 61 8.66 18.51 -19.90
C GLY A 61 8.34 17.07 -20.35
N HIS A 62 8.45 16.09 -19.43
CA HIS A 62 8.16 14.68 -19.73
C HIS A 62 6.87 14.22 -19.03
N VAL A 63 6.24 13.19 -19.57
CA VAL A 63 5.09 12.53 -18.96
C VAL A 63 5.57 11.43 -18.01
N PRO A 64 5.23 11.50 -16.71
CA PRO A 64 5.55 10.41 -15.81
C PRO A 64 4.69 9.18 -16.11
N ILE A 65 5.32 8.01 -16.19
CA ILE A 65 4.65 6.72 -16.37
C ILE A 65 4.87 5.90 -15.10
N ILE A 66 3.78 5.40 -14.51
CA ILE A 66 3.82 4.50 -13.36
C ILE A 66 3.40 3.12 -13.83
N VAL A 67 4.23 2.11 -13.58
CA VAL A 67 3.98 0.72 -13.97
C VAL A 67 4.12 -0.19 -12.75
N GLY A 68 3.11 -1.02 -12.47
CA GLY A 68 3.19 -1.97 -11.37
C GLY A 68 1.85 -2.58 -10.98
N GLY A 69 1.88 -3.59 -10.11
CA GLY A 69 0.73 -4.36 -9.66
C GLY A 69 0.27 -4.07 -8.23
N THR A 70 0.99 -3.23 -7.47
CA THR A 70 0.61 -2.93 -6.08
C THR A 70 -0.45 -1.83 -6.05
N GLY A 71 -1.73 -2.23 -6.16
CA GLY A 71 -2.87 -1.30 -6.28
C GLY A 71 -2.94 -0.25 -5.17
N LEU A 72 -2.58 -0.61 -3.92
CA LEU A 72 -2.54 0.35 -2.81
C LEU A 72 -1.48 1.44 -3.04
N TYR A 73 -0.33 1.10 -3.62
CA TYR A 73 0.71 2.06 -3.98
C TYR A 73 0.21 3.06 -5.03
N ILE A 74 -0.40 2.54 -6.11
CA ILE A 74 -0.96 3.37 -7.18
C ILE A 74 -2.04 4.30 -6.62
N LYS A 75 -2.96 3.76 -5.80
CA LYS A 75 -4.01 4.54 -5.17
C LYS A 75 -3.45 5.62 -4.25
N ALA A 76 -2.50 5.29 -3.39
CA ALA A 76 -1.89 6.25 -2.49
C ALA A 76 -1.13 7.36 -3.22
N ALA A 77 -0.46 7.05 -4.33
CA ALA A 77 0.29 8.04 -5.11
C ALA A 77 -0.62 9.03 -5.86
N LEU A 78 -1.68 8.52 -6.50
CA LEU A 78 -2.47 9.29 -7.47
C LEU A 78 -3.71 9.96 -6.87
N TYR A 79 -4.23 9.44 -5.78
CA TYR A 79 -5.43 9.98 -5.16
C TYR A 79 -5.11 10.77 -3.89
N ASP A 80 -6.08 11.48 -3.36
CA ASP A 80 -6.03 12.23 -2.09
C ASP A 80 -5.95 11.33 -0.85
N TYR A 81 -5.34 10.16 -1.01
CA TYR A 81 -5.21 9.15 0.04
C TYR A 81 -4.48 9.72 1.26
N GLN A 82 -5.18 9.79 2.38
CA GLN A 82 -4.64 10.24 3.65
C GLN A 82 -4.21 9.04 4.49
N PHE A 83 -3.07 9.19 5.13
CA PHE A 83 -2.59 8.23 6.12
C PHE A 83 -2.86 8.78 7.50
N ASP A 84 -3.21 7.91 8.42
CA ASP A 84 -3.22 8.27 9.82
C ASP A 84 -1.78 8.57 10.25
N GLU A 85 -1.53 9.77 10.76
CA GLU A 85 -0.21 10.22 11.25
C GLU A 85 0.24 9.51 12.53
N MET A 86 -0.34 8.38 12.84
CA MET A 86 -0.08 7.67 14.07
C MET A 86 1.15 6.79 13.97
N GLU A 87 2.06 6.96 14.91
CA GLU A 87 3.08 5.96 15.20
C GLU A 87 2.38 4.63 15.53
N ASN A 88 2.42 3.69 14.58
CA ASN A 88 1.79 2.41 14.73
C ASN A 88 2.70 1.50 15.55
N ASP A 89 2.41 1.33 16.82
CA ASP A 89 3.07 0.32 17.64
C ASP A 89 2.41 -1.06 17.42
N HIS A 90 2.69 -1.61 16.23
CA HIS A 90 2.23 -2.96 15.88
C HIS A 90 2.70 -4.03 16.88
N HIS A 91 3.74 -3.75 17.66
CA HIS A 91 4.21 -4.67 18.68
C HIS A 91 3.25 -4.70 19.86
N ALA A 92 2.83 -3.54 20.36
CA ALA A 92 1.91 -3.44 21.49
C ALA A 92 0.57 -4.13 21.23
N ILE A 93 -0.04 -3.91 20.06
CA ILE A 93 -1.32 -4.55 19.71
C ILE A 93 -1.18 -6.07 19.56
N ASN A 94 -0.08 -6.56 18.98
CA ASN A 94 0.18 -7.98 18.85
C ASN A 94 0.36 -8.65 20.22
N GLU A 95 1.11 -8.05 21.15
CA GLU A 95 1.28 -8.54 22.51
C GLU A 95 -0.04 -8.54 23.29
N LYS A 96 -0.83 -7.48 23.19
CA LYS A 96 -2.13 -7.36 23.86
C LYS A 96 -3.09 -8.49 23.49
N TYR A 97 -3.09 -8.91 22.25
CA TYR A 97 -4.01 -9.91 21.71
C TYR A 97 -3.35 -11.26 21.35
N LYS A 98 -2.14 -11.53 21.85
CA LYS A 98 -1.38 -12.73 21.48
C LYS A 98 -2.11 -14.04 21.80
N ASP A 99 -2.85 -14.09 22.90
CA ASP A 99 -3.56 -15.28 23.38
C ASP A 99 -4.97 -15.43 22.79
N TYR A 100 -5.43 -14.46 21.98
CA TYR A 100 -6.74 -14.54 21.32
C TYR A 100 -6.66 -15.41 20.07
N THR A 101 -7.67 -16.29 19.90
CA THR A 101 -7.83 -16.99 18.62
C THR A 101 -8.27 -16.03 17.52
N ASN A 102 -8.20 -16.46 16.26
CA ASN A 102 -8.65 -15.62 15.14
C ASN A 102 -10.15 -15.33 15.20
N GLU A 103 -10.94 -16.30 15.67
CA GLU A 103 -12.38 -16.16 15.87
C GLU A 103 -12.68 -15.13 16.95
N GLN A 104 -12.00 -15.21 18.10
CA GLN A 104 -12.17 -14.26 19.21
C GLN A 104 -11.81 -12.84 18.79
N LEU A 105 -10.74 -12.67 18.02
CA LEU A 105 -10.38 -11.36 17.46
C LEU A 105 -11.42 -10.82 16.49
N HIS A 106 -11.95 -11.69 15.65
CA HIS A 106 -12.98 -11.31 14.69
C HIS A 106 -14.30 -10.94 15.35
N ASP A 107 -14.69 -11.69 16.40
CA ASP A 107 -15.87 -11.36 17.21
C ASP A 107 -15.67 -10.02 17.94
N HIS A 108 -14.46 -9.76 18.45
CA HIS A 108 -14.13 -8.47 19.03
C HIS A 108 -14.22 -7.35 17.99
N LEU A 109 -13.63 -7.53 16.81
CA LEU A 109 -13.77 -6.58 15.71
C LEU A 109 -15.24 -6.32 15.36
N LYS A 110 -16.04 -7.39 15.27
CA LYS A 110 -17.48 -7.28 14.98
C LYS A 110 -18.22 -6.43 16.01
N SER A 111 -17.83 -6.48 17.28
CA SER A 111 -18.45 -5.66 18.33
C SER A 111 -18.14 -4.17 18.23
N ILE A 112 -17.03 -3.78 17.58
CA ILE A 112 -16.58 -2.40 17.46
C ILE A 112 -16.78 -1.83 16.04
N ASP A 113 -16.58 -2.65 15.01
CA ASP A 113 -16.70 -2.28 13.59
C ASP A 113 -17.29 -3.45 12.78
N GLU A 114 -18.62 -3.55 12.79
CA GLU A 114 -19.34 -4.63 12.11
C GLU A 114 -19.11 -4.63 10.59
N GLU A 115 -18.99 -3.45 9.97
CA GLU A 115 -18.79 -3.34 8.52
C GLU A 115 -17.40 -3.84 8.11
N SER A 116 -16.36 -3.50 8.87
CA SER A 116 -15.03 -4.09 8.66
C SER A 116 -15.04 -5.60 8.88
N ALA A 117 -15.76 -6.11 9.88
CA ALA A 117 -15.84 -7.56 10.13
C ALA A 117 -16.56 -8.31 9.00
N LYS A 118 -17.55 -7.73 8.32
CA LYS A 118 -18.21 -8.34 7.15
C LYS A 118 -17.25 -8.53 5.97
N THR A 119 -16.26 -7.65 5.83
CA THR A 119 -15.32 -7.66 4.69
C THR A 119 -14.03 -8.39 4.97
N LEU A 120 -13.63 -8.52 6.23
CA LEU A 120 -12.40 -9.15 6.66
C LEU A 120 -12.63 -10.59 7.12
N HIS A 121 -12.01 -11.55 6.45
CA HIS A 121 -12.07 -12.94 6.90
C HIS A 121 -11.28 -13.13 8.21
N PHE A 122 -11.82 -13.90 9.16
CA PHE A 122 -11.21 -14.11 10.49
C PHE A 122 -9.77 -14.65 10.45
N ASN A 123 -9.41 -15.47 9.45
CA ASN A 123 -8.03 -15.94 9.25
C ASN A 123 -7.06 -14.85 8.81
N ASN A 124 -7.56 -13.68 8.45
CA ASN A 124 -6.68 -12.54 8.12
C ASN A 124 -6.32 -11.76 9.38
N ARG A 125 -5.69 -12.45 10.35
CA ARG A 125 -5.35 -11.92 11.68
C ARG A 125 -4.72 -10.53 11.61
N ARG A 126 -3.76 -10.32 10.69
CA ARG A 126 -3.05 -9.04 10.57
C ARG A 126 -4.01 -7.88 10.22
N ARG A 127 -4.96 -8.11 9.31
CA ARG A 127 -5.94 -7.07 8.93
C ARG A 127 -7.00 -6.85 9.99
N VAL A 128 -7.39 -7.90 10.71
CA VAL A 128 -8.32 -7.81 11.84
C VAL A 128 -7.66 -7.01 12.98
N LEU A 129 -6.45 -7.35 13.38
CA LEU A 129 -5.70 -6.60 14.40
C LEU A 129 -5.50 -5.14 14.00
N ARG A 130 -5.18 -4.86 12.73
CA ARG A 130 -5.03 -3.47 12.27
C ARG A 130 -6.33 -2.66 12.40
N ALA A 131 -7.48 -3.26 12.13
CA ALA A 131 -8.76 -2.58 12.29
C ALA A 131 -9.09 -2.29 13.77
N ILE A 132 -8.76 -3.23 14.66
CA ILE A 132 -8.90 -3.05 16.12
C ILE A 132 -7.93 -1.95 16.60
N GLU A 133 -6.67 -1.98 16.19
CA GLU A 133 -5.66 -0.98 16.53
C GLU A 133 -6.11 0.44 16.16
N ILE A 134 -6.62 0.63 14.95
CA ILE A 134 -7.16 1.92 14.50
C ILE A 134 -8.23 2.41 15.48
N TYR A 135 -9.19 1.57 15.83
CA TYR A 135 -10.25 1.95 16.74
C TYR A 135 -9.73 2.28 18.14
N GLU A 136 -8.83 1.47 18.70
CA GLU A 136 -8.28 1.69 20.04
C GLU A 136 -7.46 2.96 20.15
N THR A 137 -6.77 3.33 19.08
CA THR A 137 -5.91 4.51 19.06
C THR A 137 -6.64 5.79 18.69
N THR A 138 -7.59 5.72 17.77
CA THR A 138 -8.28 6.92 17.24
C THR A 138 -9.68 7.12 17.77
N GLY A 139 -10.31 6.07 18.31
CA GLY A 139 -11.75 6.05 18.62
C GLY A 139 -12.65 6.01 17.36
N LYS A 140 -12.08 6.03 16.14
CA LYS A 140 -12.82 5.93 14.88
C LYS A 140 -12.78 4.52 14.33
N ARG A 141 -13.86 4.08 13.70
CA ARG A 141 -13.92 2.80 13.00
C ARG A 141 -13.14 2.88 11.70
N LYS A 142 -12.48 1.79 11.34
CA LYS A 142 -11.80 1.71 10.05
C LYS A 142 -12.77 1.88 8.87
N SER A 143 -13.99 1.34 8.98
CA SER A 143 -15.04 1.52 7.97
C SER A 143 -15.40 3.00 7.77
N GLU A 144 -15.59 3.75 8.85
CA GLU A 144 -15.86 5.19 8.80
C GLU A 144 -14.73 5.97 8.11
N MET A 145 -13.48 5.67 8.47
CA MET A 145 -12.33 6.33 7.85
C MET A 145 -12.19 6.04 6.35
N LEU A 146 -12.62 4.85 5.90
CA LEU A 146 -12.63 4.50 4.47
C LEU A 146 -13.75 5.23 3.71
N GLU A 147 -14.90 5.46 4.35
CA GLU A 147 -16.02 6.21 3.78
C GLU A 147 -15.72 7.71 3.70
N GLU A 148 -14.99 8.26 4.68
CA GLU A 148 -14.56 9.67 4.70
C GLU A 148 -13.57 10.03 3.58
N GLN A 149 -12.91 9.04 2.95
CA GLN A 149 -11.98 9.28 1.85
C GLN A 149 -12.74 9.49 0.53
N GLU A 150 -12.73 10.69 -0.01
CA GLU A 150 -13.43 11.04 -1.26
C GLU A 150 -12.83 10.39 -2.50
N HIS A 151 -11.63 9.83 -2.42
CA HIS A 151 -10.93 9.18 -3.53
C HIS A 151 -10.77 10.07 -4.79
N ILE A 152 -10.48 11.34 -4.60
CA ILE A 152 -10.26 12.29 -5.67
C ILE A 152 -8.90 12.00 -6.31
N CYS A 153 -8.87 11.81 -7.63
CA CYS A 153 -7.61 11.72 -8.36
C CYS A 153 -6.97 13.11 -8.47
N LEU A 154 -5.72 13.23 -8.00
CA LEU A 154 -4.99 14.49 -7.93
C LEU A 154 -4.34 14.90 -9.27
N TYR A 155 -4.35 14.03 -10.24
CA TYR A 155 -3.68 14.18 -11.53
C TYR A 155 -4.63 13.91 -12.69
N ASP A 156 -4.41 14.52 -13.83
CA ASP A 156 -5.02 14.11 -15.10
C ASP A 156 -4.31 12.83 -15.59
N ALA A 157 -4.83 11.69 -15.16
CA ALA A 157 -4.18 10.40 -15.33
C ALA A 157 -4.96 9.46 -16.25
N TYR A 158 -4.24 8.81 -17.17
CA TYR A 158 -4.76 7.71 -17.97
C TYR A 158 -4.40 6.37 -17.35
N PHE A 159 -5.40 5.51 -17.16
CA PHE A 159 -5.21 4.18 -16.58
C PHE A 159 -5.30 3.12 -17.68
N VAL A 160 -4.26 2.29 -17.78
CA VAL A 160 -4.21 1.15 -18.68
C VAL A 160 -4.12 -0.12 -17.85
N GLY A 161 -5.13 -0.97 -17.90
CA GLY A 161 -5.16 -2.27 -17.23
C GLY A 161 -4.83 -3.40 -18.20
N LEU A 162 -3.91 -4.28 -17.79
CA LEU A 162 -3.59 -5.52 -18.50
C LEU A 162 -4.31 -6.68 -17.82
N THR A 163 -5.04 -7.47 -18.58
CA THR A 163 -5.72 -8.68 -18.10
C THR A 163 -5.32 -9.88 -18.96
N LEU A 164 -5.09 -11.01 -18.31
CA LEU A 164 -4.88 -12.28 -18.97
C LEU A 164 -5.98 -13.25 -18.54
N PRO A 165 -6.44 -14.16 -19.43
CA PRO A 165 -7.28 -15.27 -19.02
C PRO A 165 -6.55 -16.10 -17.95
N ARG A 166 -7.28 -16.50 -16.90
CA ARG A 166 -6.69 -17.30 -15.79
C ARG A 166 -6.49 -18.78 -16.12
N ASP A 167 -6.92 -19.20 -17.29
CA ASP A 167 -6.93 -20.61 -17.72
C ASP A 167 -5.68 -20.99 -18.54
N VAL A 168 -4.60 -20.19 -18.41
CA VAL A 168 -3.30 -20.45 -19.07
C VAL A 168 -2.22 -20.65 -18.02
#